data_209c8cb63f9c4b14ef245d9221cc6a8f
#
_entry.id   209c8cb63f9c4b14ef245d9221cc6a8f
#
_cell.length_a   1.000
_cell.length_b   1.000
_cell.length_c   1.000
_cell.angle_alpha   90.00
_cell.angle_beta   90.00
_cell.angle_gamma   90.00
#
_symmetry.space_group_name_H-M   'P 1'
#
loop_
_entity.id
_entity.type
_entity.pdbx_description
1 polymer ?
#
loop_
_entity_poly.entity_id
_entity_poly.type
_entity_poly.pdbx_seq_one_letter_code
_entity_poly.pdbx_strand_id
1 'polypeptide(L)'
;IPESTAHLYQLDIYVNDLAEKKGSDKRFHISDKLGLNLIGDGIGDMISGFIGGPAGTNYGENLSTMAITKNFSTPMLMGAAIITMIISCFTPLTALVYSIPSAVIGGISIYLFGIIASQGITIMISKKVDMFDSRNLAIISTILIIGLGGSFAFSDGMIPMFGAKFPAIASAAIFGILLNLILSIGKKEENKAE
;
A
#
# COMPACT_ATOMS: atom_id res chain seq x y z
N ILE A 1 6.49 5.81 2.69
CA ILE A 1 7.51 5.09 1.88
C ILE A 1 7.17 3.60 1.73
N PRO A 2 6.98 2.78 2.80
CA PRO A 2 6.66 1.36 2.63
C PRO A 2 5.39 1.10 1.82
N GLU A 3 4.35 1.88 2.02
CA GLU A 3 3.07 1.80 1.33
C GLU A 3 3.23 2.09 -0.17
N SER A 4 3.83 3.23 -0.54
CA SER A 4 4.09 3.59 -1.94
C SER A 4 4.94 2.54 -2.65
N THR A 5 5.92 1.96 -1.94
CA THR A 5 6.74 0.87 -2.47
C THR A 5 5.91 -0.37 -2.75
N ALA A 6 5.06 -0.79 -1.80
CA ALA A 6 4.19 -1.96 -1.97
C ALA A 6 3.22 -1.78 -3.13
N HIS A 7 2.58 -0.61 -3.25
CA HIS A 7 1.64 -0.31 -4.33
C HIS A 7 2.31 -0.31 -5.71
N LEU A 8 3.55 0.19 -5.82
CA LEU A 8 4.26 0.16 -7.09
C LEU A 8 4.64 -1.26 -7.53
N TYR A 9 5.07 -2.11 -6.58
CA TYR A 9 5.30 -3.53 -6.86
C TYR A 9 4.02 -4.26 -7.26
N GLN A 10 2.88 -3.94 -6.65
CA GLN A 10 1.58 -4.49 -7.05
C GLN A 10 1.21 -4.07 -8.46
N LEU A 11 1.36 -2.79 -8.79
CA LEU A 11 1.08 -2.28 -10.12
C LEU A 11 1.93 -3.00 -11.17
N ASP A 12 3.22 -3.23 -10.88
CA ASP A 12 4.14 -3.97 -11.74
C ASP A 12 3.63 -5.39 -12.01
N ILE A 13 3.20 -6.10 -10.96
CA ILE A 13 2.65 -7.46 -11.08
C ILE A 13 1.37 -7.46 -11.94
N TYR A 14 0.42 -6.58 -11.66
CA TYR A 14 -0.87 -6.56 -12.36
C TYR A 14 -0.75 -6.15 -13.83
N VAL A 15 0.09 -5.17 -14.14
CA VAL A 15 0.29 -4.73 -15.52
C VAL A 15 0.98 -5.81 -16.34
N ASN A 16 1.98 -6.50 -15.78
CA ASN A 16 2.66 -7.60 -16.46
C ASN A 16 1.77 -8.83 -16.62
N ASP A 17 0.97 -9.21 -15.61
CA ASP A 17 -0.03 -10.29 -15.73
C ASP A 17 -1.06 -9.97 -16.82
N LEU A 18 -1.54 -8.73 -16.89
CA LEU A 18 -2.47 -8.31 -17.93
C LEU A 18 -1.83 -8.31 -19.32
N ALA A 19 -0.57 -7.90 -19.43
CA ALA A 19 0.18 -7.92 -20.69
C ALA A 19 0.34 -9.35 -21.20
N GLU A 20 0.73 -10.27 -20.34
CA GLU A 20 0.85 -11.72 -20.64
C GLU A 20 -0.50 -12.29 -21.10
N LYS A 21 -1.59 -12.03 -20.37
CA LYS A 21 -2.95 -12.47 -20.72
C LYS A 21 -3.45 -11.90 -22.06
N LYS A 22 -2.92 -10.75 -22.49
CA LYS A 22 -3.20 -10.16 -23.81
C LYS A 22 -2.25 -10.63 -24.91
N GLY A 23 -1.37 -11.60 -24.64
CA GLY A 23 -0.42 -12.14 -25.59
C GLY A 23 0.70 -11.17 -25.96
N SER A 24 1.05 -10.25 -25.09
CA SER A 24 2.16 -9.31 -25.29
C SER A 24 3.43 -9.85 -24.63
N ASP A 25 4.49 -10.02 -25.40
CA ASP A 25 5.81 -10.39 -24.88
C ASP A 25 6.54 -9.23 -24.19
N LYS A 26 5.92 -8.05 -24.19
CA LYS A 26 6.51 -6.84 -23.59
C LYS A 26 6.38 -6.88 -22.09
N ARG A 27 7.51 -6.86 -21.39
CA ARG A 27 7.57 -6.74 -19.94
C ARG A 27 7.79 -5.29 -19.52
N PHE A 28 6.99 -4.84 -18.58
CA PHE A 28 7.06 -3.49 -18.03
C PHE A 28 7.83 -3.53 -16.70
N HIS A 29 8.84 -2.69 -16.55
CA HIS A 29 9.65 -2.56 -15.33
C HIS A 29 9.17 -1.36 -14.52
N ILE A 30 7.95 -1.45 -13.99
CA ILE A 30 7.32 -0.35 -13.25
C ILE A 30 7.99 -0.17 -11.89
N SER A 31 8.39 -1.28 -11.25
CA SER A 31 9.11 -1.26 -9.98
C SER A 31 10.41 -0.45 -10.00
N ASP A 32 11.09 -0.38 -11.15
CA ASP A 32 12.31 0.41 -11.32
C ASP A 32 12.05 1.93 -11.28
N LYS A 33 10.79 2.35 -11.41
CA LYS A 33 10.37 3.75 -11.35
C LYS A 33 10.02 4.23 -9.94
N LEU A 34 10.31 3.43 -8.91
CA LEU A 34 10.00 3.78 -7.51
C LEU A 34 10.54 5.16 -7.11
N GLY A 35 11.79 5.47 -7.47
CA GLY A 35 12.39 6.78 -7.15
C GLY A 35 11.63 7.94 -7.80
N LEU A 36 11.22 7.80 -9.06
CA LEU A 36 10.42 8.82 -9.76
C LEU A 36 9.03 8.96 -9.16
N ASN A 37 8.40 7.85 -8.75
CA ASN A 37 7.11 7.87 -8.08
C ASN A 37 7.19 8.63 -6.76
N LEU A 38 8.21 8.37 -5.93
CA LEU A 38 8.40 9.07 -4.66
C LEU A 38 8.71 10.56 -4.83
N ILE A 39 9.44 10.94 -5.87
CA ILE A 39 9.68 12.36 -6.20
C ILE A 39 8.37 13.02 -6.63
N GLY A 40 7.58 12.37 -7.48
CA GLY A 40 6.27 12.89 -7.90
C GLY A 40 5.30 13.06 -6.74
N ASP A 41 5.25 12.09 -5.86
CA ASP A 41 4.46 12.11 -4.62
C ASP A 41 4.87 13.30 -3.72
N GLY A 42 6.18 13.46 -3.47
CA GLY A 42 6.72 14.57 -2.69
C GLY A 42 6.47 15.94 -3.31
N ILE A 43 6.53 16.08 -4.64
CA ILE A 43 6.16 17.34 -5.31
C ILE A 43 4.66 17.63 -5.14
N GLY A 44 3.82 16.61 -5.28
CA GLY A 44 2.39 16.72 -5.04
C GLY A 44 2.07 17.18 -3.62
N ASP A 45 2.74 16.61 -2.62
CA ASP A 45 2.62 16.99 -1.22
C ASP A 45 3.05 18.43 -0.95
N MET A 46 4.15 18.85 -1.57
CA MET A 46 4.62 20.25 -1.45
C MET A 46 3.59 21.22 -2.03
N ILE A 47 3.03 20.93 -3.21
CA ILE A 47 1.98 21.77 -3.82
C ILE A 47 0.74 21.77 -2.95
N SER A 48 0.28 20.62 -2.49
CA SER A 48 -0.87 20.49 -1.60
C SER A 48 -0.67 21.28 -0.31
N GLY A 49 0.48 21.14 0.35
CA GLY A 49 0.82 21.88 1.56
C GLY A 49 0.89 23.40 1.33
N PHE A 50 1.39 23.84 0.17
CA PHE A 50 1.46 25.26 -0.18
C PHE A 50 0.08 25.90 -0.32
N ILE A 51 -0.91 25.18 -0.84
CA ILE A 51 -2.31 25.64 -0.95
C ILE A 51 -3.17 25.34 0.28
N GLY A 52 -2.57 24.79 1.34
CA GLY A 52 -3.28 24.48 2.60
C GLY A 52 -4.04 23.15 2.59
N GLY A 53 -3.75 22.25 1.66
CA GLY A 53 -4.31 20.91 1.59
C GLY A 53 -3.54 19.92 2.48
N PRO A 54 -4.11 18.72 2.73
CA PRO A 54 -3.42 17.65 3.42
C PRO A 54 -2.35 17.02 2.52
N ALA A 55 -1.39 16.33 3.15
CA ALA A 55 -0.46 15.48 2.42
C ALA A 55 -1.21 14.34 1.70
N GLY A 56 -0.78 14.04 0.49
CA GLY A 56 -1.31 12.95 -0.30
C GLY A 56 -0.57 11.62 -0.04
N THR A 57 -1.08 10.55 -0.62
CA THR A 57 -0.41 9.25 -0.66
C THR A 57 -0.93 8.44 -1.85
N ASN A 58 -0.24 7.36 -2.17
CA ASN A 58 -0.72 6.40 -3.16
C ASN A 58 -1.85 5.56 -2.58
N TYR A 59 -3.07 5.75 -3.05
CA TYR A 59 -4.24 5.03 -2.54
C TYR A 59 -4.33 3.60 -3.07
N GLY A 60 -4.30 2.63 -2.17
CA GLY A 60 -4.51 1.21 -2.48
C GLY A 60 -5.90 0.92 -3.05
N GLU A 61 -6.90 1.72 -2.67
CA GLU A 61 -8.27 1.63 -3.19
C GLU A 61 -8.32 1.91 -4.69
N ASN A 62 -7.55 2.88 -5.17
CA ASN A 62 -7.47 3.18 -6.61
C ASN A 62 -6.81 2.02 -7.35
N LEU A 63 -5.74 1.45 -6.80
CA LEU A 63 -5.07 0.29 -7.36
C LEU A 63 -5.99 -0.93 -7.39
N SER A 64 -6.79 -1.14 -6.33
CA SER A 64 -7.80 -2.18 -6.27
C SER A 64 -8.86 -2.01 -7.36
N THR A 65 -9.32 -0.78 -7.57
CA THR A 65 -10.28 -0.46 -8.64
C THR A 65 -9.68 -0.73 -10.02
N MET A 66 -8.42 -0.34 -10.24
CA MET A 66 -7.70 -0.64 -11.50
C MET A 66 -7.55 -2.15 -11.72
N ALA A 67 -7.27 -2.91 -10.66
CA ALA A 67 -7.14 -4.38 -10.72
C ALA A 67 -8.48 -5.05 -11.09
N ILE A 68 -9.59 -4.61 -10.49
CA ILE A 68 -10.94 -5.12 -10.77
C ILE A 68 -11.35 -4.80 -12.21
N THR A 69 -11.17 -3.56 -12.64
CA THR A 69 -11.53 -3.09 -13.97
C THR A 69 -10.56 -3.50 -15.07
N LYS A 70 -9.38 -4.02 -14.67
CA LYS A 70 -8.27 -4.37 -15.56
C LYS A 70 -7.84 -3.21 -16.46
N ASN A 71 -7.97 -1.98 -15.96
CA ASN A 71 -7.65 -0.78 -16.68
C ASN A 71 -6.57 0.03 -15.95
N PHE A 72 -5.38 0.05 -16.53
CA PHE A 72 -4.18 0.74 -16.03
C PHE A 72 -3.76 1.88 -16.96
N SER A 73 -4.71 2.49 -17.66
CA SER A 73 -4.46 3.56 -18.63
C SER A 73 -4.12 4.87 -17.94
N THR A 74 -2.91 5.37 -18.14
CA THR A 74 -2.47 6.67 -17.61
C THR A 74 -3.36 7.85 -18.06
N PRO A 75 -3.77 7.96 -19.35
CA PRO A 75 -4.69 9.02 -19.79
C PRO A 75 -6.04 8.97 -19.06
N MET A 76 -6.53 7.77 -18.73
CA MET A 76 -7.79 7.64 -17.98
C MET A 76 -7.63 8.15 -16.55
N LEU A 77 -6.51 7.83 -15.89
CA LEU A 77 -6.23 8.32 -14.53
C LEU A 77 -6.06 9.84 -14.50
N MET A 78 -5.37 10.41 -15.50
CA MET A 78 -5.24 11.87 -15.64
C MET A 78 -6.60 12.52 -15.87
N GLY A 79 -7.44 11.95 -16.73
CA GLY A 79 -8.80 12.42 -16.96
C GLY A 79 -9.66 12.39 -15.71
N ALA A 80 -9.59 11.30 -14.94
CA ALA A 80 -10.28 11.17 -13.66
C ALA A 80 -9.82 12.23 -12.65
N ALA A 81 -8.51 12.50 -12.57
CA ALA A 81 -7.97 13.54 -11.68
C ALA A 81 -8.47 14.94 -12.05
N ILE A 82 -8.49 15.27 -13.36
CA ILE A 82 -9.01 16.56 -13.84
C ILE A 82 -10.50 16.70 -13.54
N ILE A 83 -11.28 15.65 -13.80
CA ILE A 83 -12.72 15.64 -13.51
C ILE A 83 -12.95 15.82 -12.02
N THR A 84 -12.19 15.14 -11.16
CA THR A 84 -12.29 15.27 -9.71
C THR A 84 -11.99 16.70 -9.25
N MET A 85 -10.95 17.34 -9.81
CA MET A 85 -10.65 18.75 -9.52
C MET A 85 -11.82 19.68 -9.90
N ILE A 86 -12.43 19.47 -11.05
CA ILE A 86 -13.60 20.25 -11.47
C ILE A 86 -14.79 20.02 -10.54
N ILE A 87 -15.10 18.76 -10.22
CA ILE A 87 -16.21 18.38 -9.34
C ILE A 87 -16.04 18.98 -7.95
N SER A 88 -14.81 19.01 -7.42
CA SER A 88 -14.54 19.54 -6.09
C SER A 88 -14.87 21.03 -5.92
N CYS A 89 -14.94 21.78 -7.03
CA CYS A 89 -15.34 23.19 -7.03
C CYS A 89 -16.88 23.36 -6.92
N PHE A 90 -17.65 22.29 -7.08
CA PHE A 90 -19.12 22.36 -7.03
C PHE A 90 -19.66 21.82 -5.72
N THR A 91 -19.93 22.71 -4.77
CA THR A 91 -20.47 22.37 -3.45
C THR A 91 -21.69 21.44 -3.47
N PRO A 92 -22.68 21.56 -4.37
CA PRO A 92 -23.81 20.63 -4.42
C PRO A 92 -23.40 19.17 -4.72
N LEU A 93 -22.40 18.96 -5.58
CA LEU A 93 -21.90 17.63 -5.89
C LEU A 93 -21.12 17.03 -4.71
N THR A 94 -20.32 17.85 -4.06
CA THR A 94 -19.62 17.46 -2.82
C THR A 94 -20.62 17.09 -1.72
N ALA A 95 -21.68 17.88 -1.53
CA ALA A 95 -22.75 17.59 -0.58
C ALA A 95 -23.47 16.28 -0.91
N LEU A 96 -23.69 15.98 -2.19
CA LEU A 96 -24.27 14.69 -2.62
C LEU A 96 -23.39 13.50 -2.21
N VAL A 97 -22.07 13.60 -2.39
CA VAL A 97 -21.13 12.56 -1.94
C VAL A 97 -21.21 12.37 -0.43
N TYR A 98 -21.23 13.45 0.34
CA TYR A 98 -21.36 13.38 1.80
C TYR A 98 -22.75 12.90 2.28
N SER A 99 -23.77 12.89 1.43
CA SER A 99 -25.09 12.37 1.76
C SER A 99 -25.19 10.85 1.69
N ILE A 100 -24.14 10.16 1.20
CA ILE A 100 -24.13 8.70 1.12
C ILE A 100 -24.18 8.12 2.55
N PRO A 101 -25.13 7.22 2.86
CA PRO A 101 -25.23 6.64 4.19
C PRO A 101 -23.93 5.93 4.60
N SER A 102 -23.52 6.11 5.85
CA SER A 102 -22.30 5.47 6.40
C SER A 102 -22.31 3.95 6.28
N ALA A 103 -23.48 3.32 6.32
CA ALA A 103 -23.62 1.87 6.13
C ALA A 103 -23.21 1.42 4.71
N VAL A 104 -23.50 2.24 3.68
CA VAL A 104 -23.09 1.96 2.29
C VAL A 104 -21.59 2.12 2.15
N ILE A 105 -21.05 3.22 2.70
CA ILE A 105 -19.59 3.47 2.71
C ILE A 105 -18.88 2.33 3.46
N GLY A 106 -19.38 1.92 4.63
CA GLY A 106 -18.82 0.82 5.41
C GLY A 106 -18.80 -0.50 4.63
N GLY A 107 -19.88 -0.84 3.93
CA GLY A 107 -19.94 -2.05 3.11
C GLY A 107 -18.92 -2.05 1.96
N ILE A 108 -18.79 -0.94 1.25
CA ILE A 108 -17.80 -0.79 0.19
C ILE A 108 -16.38 -0.86 0.76
N SER A 109 -16.13 -0.22 1.91
CA SER A 109 -14.83 -0.23 2.57
C SER A 109 -14.39 -1.63 2.96
N ILE A 110 -15.27 -2.46 3.52
CA ILE A 110 -14.98 -3.86 3.88
C ILE A 110 -14.53 -4.63 2.64
N TYR A 111 -15.24 -4.47 1.52
CA TYR A 111 -14.89 -5.13 0.27
C TYR A 111 -13.52 -4.68 -0.26
N LEU A 112 -13.27 -3.36 -0.29
CA LEU A 112 -11.99 -2.80 -0.77
C LEU A 112 -10.82 -3.21 0.13
N PHE A 113 -10.97 -3.18 1.44
CA PHE A 113 -9.93 -3.63 2.38
C PHE A 113 -9.64 -5.13 2.24
N GLY A 114 -10.66 -5.95 1.94
CA GLY A 114 -10.45 -7.36 1.62
C GLY A 114 -9.59 -7.54 0.36
N ILE A 115 -9.80 -6.72 -0.67
CA ILE A 115 -8.98 -6.74 -1.88
C ILE A 115 -7.54 -6.30 -1.56
N ILE A 116 -7.34 -5.24 -0.78
CA ILE A 116 -6.01 -4.75 -0.38
C ILE A 116 -5.26 -5.85 0.40
N ALA A 117 -5.93 -6.53 1.32
CA ALA A 117 -5.34 -7.65 2.05
C ALA A 117 -4.91 -8.79 1.10
N SER A 118 -5.78 -9.16 0.15
CA SER A 118 -5.47 -10.17 -0.88
C SER A 118 -4.29 -9.77 -1.76
N GLN A 119 -4.12 -8.48 -2.02
CA GLN A 119 -2.98 -7.95 -2.76
C GLN A 119 -1.66 -8.16 -2.01
N GLY A 120 -1.64 -7.96 -0.69
CA GLY A 120 -0.47 -8.26 0.14
C GLY A 120 -0.05 -9.73 0.03
N ILE A 121 -1.02 -10.64 0.07
CA ILE A 121 -0.80 -12.08 -0.12
C ILE A 121 -0.25 -12.36 -1.53
N THR A 122 -0.81 -11.72 -2.55
CA THR A 122 -0.35 -11.87 -3.95
C THR A 122 1.11 -11.48 -4.12
N ILE A 123 1.57 -10.42 -3.45
CA ILE A 123 2.99 -10.03 -3.48
C ILE A 123 3.86 -11.14 -2.87
N MET A 124 3.49 -11.70 -1.72
CA MET A 124 4.25 -12.77 -1.08
C MET A 124 4.37 -14.00 -1.99
N ILE A 125 3.27 -14.40 -2.63
CA ILE A 125 3.25 -15.53 -3.59
C ILE A 125 4.11 -15.23 -4.81
N SER A 126 3.96 -14.04 -5.41
CA SER A 126 4.71 -13.61 -6.60
C SER A 126 6.21 -13.53 -6.35
N LYS A 127 6.62 -13.11 -5.15
CA LYS A 127 8.02 -13.09 -4.72
C LYS A 127 8.52 -14.45 -4.22
N LYS A 128 7.68 -15.50 -4.30
CA LYS A 128 8.01 -16.86 -3.87
C LYS A 128 8.56 -16.91 -2.45
N VAL A 129 7.93 -16.14 -1.55
CA VAL A 129 8.32 -16.14 -0.14
C VAL A 129 8.09 -17.53 0.44
N ASP A 130 9.15 -18.17 0.91
CA ASP A 130 9.04 -19.46 1.59
C ASP A 130 8.42 -19.26 2.98
N MET A 131 7.18 -19.75 3.13
CA MET A 131 6.43 -19.66 4.39
C MET A 131 6.86 -20.72 5.41
N PHE A 132 7.67 -21.70 5.01
CA PHE A 132 8.23 -22.72 5.92
C PHE A 132 9.61 -22.31 6.46
N ASP A 133 10.24 -21.28 5.89
CA ASP A 133 11.47 -20.71 6.46
C ASP A 133 11.13 -20.02 7.79
N SER A 134 11.78 -20.49 8.87
CA SER A 134 11.59 -20.00 10.23
C SER A 134 11.78 -18.47 10.35
N ARG A 135 12.71 -17.91 9.56
CA ARG A 135 12.96 -16.47 9.52
C ARG A 135 11.76 -15.71 8.94
N ASN A 136 11.26 -16.13 7.78
CA ASN A 136 10.12 -15.50 7.15
C ASN A 136 8.88 -15.62 8.04
N LEU A 137 8.68 -16.77 8.65
CA LEU A 137 7.60 -17.01 9.59
C LEU A 137 7.68 -16.09 10.80
N ALA A 138 8.86 -15.93 11.41
CA ALA A 138 9.08 -15.04 12.55
C ALA A 138 8.77 -13.57 12.19
N ILE A 139 9.22 -13.10 11.02
CA ILE A 139 8.97 -11.73 10.55
C ILE A 139 7.47 -11.50 10.32
N ILE A 140 6.81 -12.39 9.58
CA ILE A 140 5.38 -12.28 9.26
C ILE A 140 4.56 -12.33 10.55
N SER A 141 4.84 -13.26 11.45
CA SER A 141 4.15 -13.37 12.74
C SER A 141 4.30 -12.10 13.58
N THR A 142 5.50 -11.54 13.64
CA THR A 142 5.76 -10.29 14.36
C THR A 142 4.94 -9.12 13.78
N ILE A 143 4.91 -8.98 12.46
CA ILE A 143 4.14 -7.93 11.78
C ILE A 143 2.65 -8.10 12.06
N LEU A 144 2.13 -9.32 11.97
CA LEU A 144 0.71 -9.59 12.21
C LEU A 144 0.32 -9.38 13.67
N ILE A 145 1.13 -9.84 14.62
CA ILE A 145 0.87 -9.67 16.05
C ILE A 145 0.86 -8.18 16.42
N ILE A 146 1.86 -7.42 16.00
CA ILE A 146 1.94 -6.00 16.32
C ILE A 146 0.87 -5.21 15.55
N GLY A 147 0.69 -5.46 14.26
CA GLY A 147 -0.24 -4.72 13.42
C GLY A 147 -1.70 -4.99 13.75
N LEU A 148 -2.13 -6.24 13.68
CA LEU A 148 -3.51 -6.63 13.99
C LEU A 148 -3.75 -6.64 15.50
N GLY A 149 -2.89 -7.32 16.27
CA GLY A 149 -3.02 -7.41 17.71
C GLY A 149 -2.98 -6.03 18.37
N GLY A 150 -2.05 -5.17 17.97
CA GLY A 150 -1.97 -3.80 18.47
C GLY A 150 -3.18 -2.94 18.11
N SER A 151 -3.74 -3.11 16.90
CA SER A 151 -4.93 -2.37 16.48
C SER A 151 -6.18 -2.75 17.26
N PHE A 152 -6.28 -4.00 17.72
CA PHE A 152 -7.42 -4.46 18.54
C PHE A 152 -7.21 -4.31 20.05
N ALA A 153 -5.96 -4.41 20.52
CA ALA A 153 -5.66 -4.39 21.96
C ALA A 153 -5.62 -2.97 22.55
N PHE A 154 -5.31 -1.95 21.74
CA PHE A 154 -5.17 -0.59 22.20
C PHE A 154 -6.21 0.33 21.59
N SER A 155 -6.70 1.30 22.40
CA SER A 155 -7.64 2.32 21.94
C SER A 155 -7.07 3.08 20.75
N ASP A 156 -7.90 3.26 19.72
CA ASP A 156 -7.55 3.95 18.47
C ASP A 156 -6.38 3.30 17.69
N GLY A 157 -6.04 2.04 17.98
CA GLY A 157 -4.91 1.34 17.36
C GLY A 157 -3.55 1.97 17.68
N MET A 158 -3.44 2.66 18.81
CA MET A 158 -2.24 3.38 19.23
C MET A 158 -1.53 2.65 20.35
N ILE A 159 -0.33 2.11 20.07
CA ILE A 159 0.51 1.43 21.05
C ILE A 159 1.24 2.46 21.89
N PRO A 160 1.09 2.47 23.23
CA PRO A 160 1.87 3.35 24.09
C PRO A 160 3.29 2.82 24.24
N MET A 161 4.26 3.55 23.73
CA MET A 161 5.68 3.23 23.86
C MET A 161 6.50 4.49 24.20
N PHE A 162 7.42 4.38 25.16
CA PHE A 162 8.36 5.46 25.56
C PHE A 162 7.68 6.82 25.88
N GLY A 163 6.44 6.80 26.41
CA GLY A 163 5.70 8.01 26.73
C GLY A 163 5.00 8.68 25.54
N ALA A 164 5.08 8.08 24.34
CA ALA A 164 4.36 8.52 23.14
C ALA A 164 3.40 7.42 22.65
N LYS A 165 2.45 7.80 21.80
CA LYS A 165 1.52 6.86 21.16
C LYS A 165 1.93 6.64 19.71
N PHE A 166 2.16 5.40 19.32
CA PHE A 166 2.54 5.01 17.95
C PHE A 166 1.44 4.20 17.30
N PRO A 167 1.08 4.48 16.04
CA PRO A 167 0.12 3.66 15.30
C PRO A 167 0.63 2.21 15.20
N ALA A 168 -0.22 1.23 15.51
CA ALA A 168 0.12 -0.20 15.51
C ALA A 168 0.65 -0.65 14.14
N ILE A 169 0.03 -0.21 13.04
CA ILE A 169 0.45 -0.54 11.68
C ILE A 169 1.85 -0.02 11.36
N ALA A 170 2.15 1.23 11.72
CA ALA A 170 3.47 1.81 11.52
C ALA A 170 4.53 1.09 12.37
N SER A 171 4.20 0.78 13.63
CA SER A 171 5.06 0.01 14.53
C SER A 171 5.34 -1.38 13.97
N ALA A 172 4.33 -2.08 13.44
CA ALA A 172 4.49 -3.40 12.82
C ALA A 172 5.50 -3.36 11.65
N ALA A 173 5.40 -2.36 10.78
CA ALA A 173 6.33 -2.19 9.67
C ALA A 173 7.78 -1.95 10.16
N ILE A 174 7.96 -1.08 11.14
CA ILE A 174 9.28 -0.78 11.70
C ILE A 174 9.88 -2.03 12.37
N PHE A 175 9.12 -2.70 13.24
CA PHE A 175 9.61 -3.91 13.91
C PHE A 175 9.88 -5.05 12.93
N GLY A 176 9.06 -5.23 11.89
CA GLY A 176 9.31 -6.21 10.84
C GLY A 176 10.60 -5.95 10.08
N ILE A 177 10.88 -4.69 9.71
CA ILE A 177 12.12 -4.30 9.03
C ILE A 177 13.33 -4.51 9.95
N LEU A 178 13.24 -4.09 11.20
CA LEU A 178 14.32 -4.26 12.18
C LEU A 178 14.61 -5.75 12.44
N LEU A 179 13.59 -6.56 12.64
CA LEU A 179 13.76 -8.00 12.83
C LEU A 179 14.38 -8.66 11.60
N ASN A 180 13.93 -8.30 10.40
CA ASN A 180 14.52 -8.78 9.17
C ASN A 180 16.00 -8.39 9.06
N LEU A 181 16.37 -7.18 9.46
CA LEU A 181 17.76 -6.73 9.47
C LEU A 181 18.60 -7.55 10.45
N ILE A 182 18.14 -7.73 11.69
CA ILE A 182 18.82 -8.50 12.73
C ILE A 182 19.07 -9.94 12.28
N LEU A 183 18.02 -10.59 11.77
CA LEU A 183 18.11 -11.97 11.28
C LEU A 183 18.95 -12.10 9.99
N SER A 184 19.17 -11.01 9.26
CA SER A 184 20.06 -11.00 8.09
C SER A 184 21.53 -10.95 8.47
N ILE A 185 21.87 -10.32 9.58
CA ILE A 185 23.26 -10.22 10.07
C ILE A 185 23.76 -11.61 10.48
N GLY A 186 22.94 -12.40 11.17
CA GLY A 186 23.31 -13.76 11.59
C GLY A 186 23.60 -14.71 10.41
N LYS A 187 22.88 -14.59 9.31
CA LYS A 187 23.06 -15.46 8.12
C LYS A 187 24.36 -15.17 7.34
N LYS A 188 24.92 -13.96 7.48
CA LYS A 188 26.21 -13.62 6.87
C LYS A 188 27.40 -14.27 7.57
N GLU A 189 27.26 -14.63 8.82
CA GLU A 189 28.30 -15.32 9.58
C GLU A 189 28.30 -16.82 9.32
N GLU A 190 27.11 -17.43 9.16
CA GLU A 190 26.98 -18.87 8.83
C GLU A 190 27.58 -19.22 7.46
N ASN A 191 27.29 -18.39 6.43
CA ASN A 191 27.86 -18.58 5.08
C ASN A 191 29.38 -18.24 4.96
N LYS A 192 30.01 -17.75 6.02
CA LYS A 192 31.47 -17.56 6.08
C LYS A 192 32.18 -18.65 6.85
N ALA A 193 31.41 -19.53 7.52
CA ALA A 193 31.92 -20.63 8.31
C ALA A 193 31.87 -22.00 7.58
N GLU A 194 31.22 -22.08 6.41
CA GLU A 194 31.29 -23.15 5.42
C GLU A 194 32.28 -22.77 4.31
#